data_8c6ab5e2e5c3ecf0bc8a2547e1450ccb
#
_entry.id   8c6ab5e2e5c3ecf0bc8a2547e1450ccb
#
_cell.length_a   1.000
_cell.length_b   1.000
_cell.length_c   1.000
_cell.angle_alpha   90.00
_cell.angle_beta   90.00
_cell.angle_gamma   90.00
#
_symmetry.space_group_name_H-M   'P 1'
#
loop_
_entity.id
_entity.type
_entity.pdbx_description
1 polymer ?
#
loop_
_entity_poly.entity_id
_entity_poly.type
_entity_poly.pdbx_seq_one_letter_code
_entity_poly.pdbx_strand_id
1 'polypeptide(L)'
;DPDPLTRRAYGEAKFFRGRAYFELWKRFERLYLNTEPTTVSNLERDFTPASKEDIFTVIRGDLDTAIEMLDWKAQDGDYGRITKATAKHVRAQVAMWDKDYDKAIEECEDIFEDGTYSMEDKTGDVFNGPDFRSKEVLWAYQFSTNLGGGGSGTPLMGHRAAIITTTRYQSNADCTFEAKNGGYGWGRVYPNTYLFSLYDQAKDNRYKDLFIHTFYYNDPKSAKFGQEIPKNLYGTSAGYMEKLHPMSKKHFDQWTNADQPDRTTSFRDLIVYRLAETYLMCAEAYFHRDGGSSPKAIEYYNETWERAGNDHE
;
A
#
# COMPACT_ATOMS: atom_id res chain seq x y z
N ASP A 1 -20.03 -14.99 26.28
CA ASP A 1 -19.31 -14.30 25.19
C ASP A 1 -18.14 -13.53 25.79
N PRO A 2 -16.96 -13.54 25.15
CA PRO A 2 -15.83 -12.74 25.59
C PRO A 2 -16.22 -11.26 25.54
N ASP A 3 -15.62 -10.45 26.41
CA ASP A 3 -15.82 -9.01 26.34
C ASP A 3 -15.34 -8.45 24.98
N PRO A 4 -15.84 -7.29 24.53
CA PRO A 4 -15.54 -6.76 23.21
C PRO A 4 -14.04 -6.57 22.93
N LEU A 5 -13.26 -6.22 23.97
CA LEU A 5 -11.81 -6.03 23.82
C LEU A 5 -11.09 -7.35 23.58
N THR A 6 -11.44 -8.38 24.36
CA THR A 6 -10.90 -9.74 24.20
C THR A 6 -11.31 -10.34 22.86
N ARG A 7 -12.56 -10.16 22.43
CA ARG A 7 -13.06 -10.61 21.12
C ARG A 7 -12.24 -9.98 19.99
N ARG A 8 -12.05 -8.66 20.02
CA ARG A 8 -11.26 -7.92 19.04
C ARG A 8 -9.80 -8.38 19.03
N ALA A 9 -9.15 -8.45 20.19
CA ALA A 9 -7.76 -8.88 20.29
C ALA A 9 -7.54 -10.30 19.75
N TYR A 10 -8.49 -11.20 19.98
CA TYR A 10 -8.46 -12.55 19.42
C TYR A 10 -8.59 -12.55 17.91
N GLY A 11 -9.54 -11.78 17.36
CA GLY A 11 -9.73 -11.62 15.91
C GLY A 11 -8.48 -11.05 15.22
N GLU A 12 -7.86 -10.04 15.81
CA GLU A 12 -6.62 -9.46 15.28
C GLU A 12 -5.45 -10.46 15.33
N ALA A 13 -5.30 -11.21 16.42
CA ALA A 13 -4.26 -12.25 16.54
C ALA A 13 -4.42 -13.33 15.45
N LYS A 14 -5.66 -13.74 15.20
CA LYS A 14 -6.01 -14.68 14.13
C LYS A 14 -5.69 -14.10 12.75
N PHE A 15 -6.10 -12.86 12.49
CA PHE A 15 -5.76 -12.16 11.25
C PHE A 15 -4.24 -12.15 11.01
N PHE A 16 -3.46 -11.71 11.99
CA PHE A 16 -2.01 -11.62 11.82
C PHE A 16 -1.35 -12.98 11.61
N ARG A 17 -1.81 -14.04 12.26
CA ARG A 17 -1.28 -15.38 12.03
C ARG A 17 -1.62 -15.88 10.63
N GLY A 18 -2.88 -15.82 10.22
CA GLY A 18 -3.31 -16.23 8.88
C GLY A 18 -2.59 -15.45 7.78
N ARG A 19 -2.52 -14.12 7.91
CA ARG A 19 -1.79 -13.26 6.98
C ARG A 19 -0.29 -13.57 6.94
N ALA A 20 0.35 -13.81 8.08
CA ALA A 20 1.77 -14.13 8.13
C ALA A 20 2.08 -15.43 7.39
N TYR A 21 1.30 -16.49 7.60
CA TYR A 21 1.46 -17.73 6.85
C TYR A 21 1.18 -17.56 5.36
N PHE A 22 0.20 -16.76 4.98
CA PHE A 22 -0.06 -16.45 3.57
C PHE A 22 1.11 -15.69 2.93
N GLU A 23 1.67 -14.69 3.61
CA GLU A 23 2.86 -13.96 3.13
C GLU A 23 4.09 -14.86 3.03
N LEU A 24 4.28 -15.79 3.95
CA LEU A 24 5.35 -16.78 3.88
C LEU A 24 5.13 -17.74 2.70
N TRP A 25 3.90 -18.23 2.52
CA TRP A 25 3.56 -19.11 1.40
C TRP A 25 3.85 -18.48 0.04
N LYS A 26 3.49 -17.22 -0.16
CA LYS A 26 3.77 -16.50 -1.42
C LYS A 26 5.27 -16.40 -1.76
N ARG A 27 6.16 -16.59 -0.77
CA ARG A 27 7.61 -16.45 -0.93
C ARG A 27 8.39 -17.76 -0.81
N PHE A 28 7.83 -18.73 -0.09
CA PHE A 28 8.51 -19.98 0.25
C PHE A 28 7.55 -21.16 0.08
N GLU A 29 7.93 -22.17 -0.70
CA GLU A 29 7.08 -23.33 -0.96
C GLU A 29 7.02 -24.33 0.21
N ARG A 30 8.01 -24.31 1.10
CA ARG A 30 8.16 -25.27 2.19
C ARG A 30 8.15 -24.53 3.51
N LEU A 31 7.03 -24.65 4.23
CA LEU A 31 6.84 -23.97 5.51
C LEU A 31 6.67 -24.98 6.64
N TYR A 32 7.28 -24.66 7.77
CA TYR A 32 6.94 -25.28 9.03
C TYR A 32 5.66 -24.63 9.60
N LEU A 33 4.66 -25.45 9.92
CA LEU A 33 3.42 -24.98 10.51
C LEU A 33 3.48 -25.13 12.03
N ASN A 34 3.36 -24.00 12.73
CA ASN A 34 3.28 -23.95 14.18
C ASN A 34 2.07 -23.13 14.63
N THR A 35 1.08 -23.79 15.19
CA THR A 35 -0.14 -23.18 15.71
C THR A 35 -0.19 -23.05 17.22
N GLU A 36 0.80 -23.68 17.91
CA GLU A 36 0.90 -23.67 19.35
C GLU A 36 1.96 -22.69 19.86
N PRO A 37 1.72 -21.99 20.97
CA PRO A 37 2.73 -21.14 21.57
C PRO A 37 3.99 -21.95 21.91
N THR A 38 5.16 -21.37 21.65
CA THR A 38 6.44 -21.99 22.06
C THR A 38 6.62 -21.85 23.56
N THR A 39 6.81 -22.97 24.24
CA THR A 39 7.06 -23.08 25.67
C THR A 39 8.33 -23.89 25.91
N VAL A 40 8.83 -23.90 27.15
CA VAL A 40 10.01 -24.72 27.52
C VAL A 40 9.79 -26.21 27.21
N SER A 41 8.56 -26.68 27.36
CA SER A 41 8.19 -28.09 27.16
C SER A 41 8.13 -28.52 25.68
N ASN A 42 8.13 -27.59 24.73
CA ASN A 42 8.01 -27.86 23.29
C ASN A 42 9.08 -27.15 22.46
N LEU A 43 10.25 -26.86 23.05
CA LEU A 43 11.39 -26.27 22.32
C LEU A 43 12.01 -27.25 21.31
N GLU A 44 12.04 -28.53 21.64
CA GLU A 44 12.51 -29.58 20.72
C GLU A 44 11.36 -29.93 19.77
N ARG A 45 11.52 -29.62 18.49
CA ARG A 45 10.50 -29.81 17.45
C ARG A 45 11.10 -30.46 16.23
N ASP A 46 10.29 -31.29 15.59
CA ASP A 46 10.54 -31.72 14.24
C ASP A 46 10.11 -30.59 13.27
N PHE A 47 11.06 -30.08 12.49
CA PHE A 47 10.83 -29.02 11.50
C PHE A 47 10.44 -29.59 10.13
N THR A 48 9.65 -30.64 10.10
CA THR A 48 9.10 -31.16 8.85
C THR A 48 8.15 -30.15 8.22
N PRO A 49 8.33 -29.81 6.94
CA PRO A 49 7.41 -28.92 6.25
C PRO A 49 6.00 -29.49 6.19
N ALA A 50 5.01 -28.66 6.48
CA ALA A 50 3.60 -29.02 6.34
C ALA A 50 3.17 -29.08 4.87
N SER A 51 2.07 -29.79 4.60
CA SER A 51 1.46 -29.78 3.27
C SER A 51 0.85 -28.41 2.95
N LYS A 52 0.67 -28.12 1.64
CA LYS A 52 -0.07 -26.92 1.21
C LYS A 52 -1.44 -26.86 1.87
N GLU A 53 -2.17 -27.98 1.86
CA GLU A 53 -3.54 -28.01 2.38
C GLU A 53 -3.62 -27.76 3.88
N ASP A 54 -2.68 -28.28 4.66
CA ASP A 54 -2.63 -28.00 6.11
C ASP A 54 -2.38 -26.51 6.38
N ILE A 55 -1.45 -25.90 5.63
CA ILE A 55 -1.13 -24.48 5.75
C ILE A 55 -2.35 -23.63 5.37
N PHE A 56 -2.99 -23.92 4.22
CA PHE A 56 -4.15 -23.15 3.76
C PHE A 56 -5.39 -23.38 4.65
N THR A 57 -5.54 -24.54 5.24
CA THR A 57 -6.59 -24.81 6.24
C THR A 57 -6.44 -23.87 7.45
N VAL A 58 -5.21 -23.70 7.94
CA VAL A 58 -4.96 -22.74 9.04
C VAL A 58 -5.16 -21.30 8.58
N ILE A 59 -4.68 -20.92 7.39
CA ILE A 59 -4.85 -19.56 6.86
C ILE A 59 -6.33 -19.22 6.74
N ARG A 60 -7.13 -20.07 6.07
CA ARG A 60 -8.57 -19.88 5.89
C ARG A 60 -9.30 -19.79 7.24
N GLY A 61 -9.08 -20.77 8.11
CA GLY A 61 -9.74 -20.81 9.43
C GLY A 61 -9.38 -19.62 10.33
N ASP A 62 -8.17 -19.12 10.27
CA ASP A 62 -7.75 -17.93 11.01
C ASP A 62 -8.39 -16.66 10.46
N LEU A 63 -8.47 -16.50 9.13
CA LEU A 63 -9.11 -15.34 8.51
C LEU A 63 -10.63 -15.38 8.68
N ASP A 64 -11.28 -16.54 8.56
CA ASP A 64 -12.70 -16.70 8.78
C ASP A 64 -13.05 -16.36 10.26
N THR A 65 -12.24 -16.80 11.22
CA THR A 65 -12.37 -16.41 12.64
C THR A 65 -12.20 -14.89 12.82
N ALA A 66 -11.22 -14.28 12.14
CA ALA A 66 -11.02 -12.84 12.21
C ALA A 66 -12.24 -12.07 11.67
N ILE A 67 -12.80 -12.51 10.53
CA ILE A 67 -14.01 -11.93 9.94
C ILE A 67 -15.20 -12.00 10.92
N GLU A 68 -15.34 -13.10 11.63
CA GLU A 68 -16.41 -13.25 12.63
C GLU A 68 -16.22 -12.33 13.83
N MET A 69 -14.98 -12.18 14.32
CA MET A 69 -14.66 -11.48 15.56
C MET A 69 -14.52 -9.96 15.42
N LEU A 70 -14.18 -9.46 14.23
CA LEU A 70 -13.87 -8.06 13.99
C LEU A 70 -15.10 -7.26 13.55
N ASP A 71 -15.10 -5.97 13.88
CA ASP A 71 -16.10 -5.03 13.43
C ASP A 71 -15.73 -4.43 12.07
N TRP A 72 -16.72 -3.95 11.31
CA TRP A 72 -16.52 -3.33 10.00
C TRP A 72 -15.69 -2.05 10.07
N LYS A 73 -15.83 -1.28 11.14
CA LYS A 73 -15.13 -0.02 11.35
C LYS A 73 -14.32 -0.08 12.64
N ALA A 74 -13.11 0.46 12.61
CA ALA A 74 -12.35 0.72 13.83
C ALA A 74 -13.09 1.75 14.70
N GLN A 75 -13.06 1.57 16.03
CA GLN A 75 -13.64 2.54 16.96
C GLN A 75 -12.88 3.87 16.90
N ASP A 76 -13.52 4.95 17.33
CA ASP A 76 -12.90 6.26 17.40
C ASP A 76 -11.62 6.20 18.25
N GLY A 77 -10.51 6.72 17.69
CA GLY A 77 -9.18 6.64 18.29
C GLY A 77 -8.38 5.37 17.97
N ASP A 78 -8.98 4.37 17.36
CA ASP A 78 -8.35 3.09 17.01
C ASP A 78 -8.00 2.97 15.51
N TYR A 79 -7.84 4.09 14.81
CA TYR A 79 -7.39 4.08 13.42
C TYR A 79 -6.12 3.26 13.25
N GLY A 80 -6.08 2.42 12.19
CA GLY A 80 -4.96 1.51 11.92
C GLY A 80 -5.10 0.12 12.53
N ARG A 81 -6.11 -0.11 13.38
CA ARG A 81 -6.46 -1.46 13.83
C ARG A 81 -7.10 -2.24 12.70
N ILE A 82 -6.99 -3.57 12.78
CA ILE A 82 -7.57 -4.46 11.77
C ILE A 82 -9.09 -4.44 11.88
N THR A 83 -9.76 -4.32 10.74
CA THR A 83 -11.21 -4.36 10.61
C THR A 83 -11.67 -5.62 9.88
N LYS A 84 -12.98 -5.91 9.94
CA LYS A 84 -13.59 -6.99 9.17
C LYS A 84 -13.33 -6.84 7.69
N ALA A 85 -13.42 -5.61 7.14
CA ALA A 85 -13.12 -5.34 5.73
C ALA A 85 -11.67 -5.71 5.37
N THR A 86 -10.70 -5.41 6.25
CA THR A 86 -9.30 -5.81 6.04
C THR A 86 -9.14 -7.34 6.03
N ALA A 87 -9.84 -8.04 6.95
CA ALA A 87 -9.78 -9.49 7.02
C ALA A 87 -10.43 -10.15 5.77
N LYS A 88 -11.59 -9.64 5.33
CA LYS A 88 -12.24 -10.08 4.09
C LYS A 88 -11.39 -9.83 2.85
N HIS A 89 -10.74 -8.69 2.74
CA HIS A 89 -9.82 -8.40 1.64
C HIS A 89 -8.69 -9.44 1.55
N VAL A 90 -8.05 -9.78 2.68
CA VAL A 90 -7.00 -10.81 2.69
C VAL A 90 -7.58 -12.21 2.42
N ARG A 91 -8.81 -12.49 2.91
CA ARG A 91 -9.49 -13.76 2.64
C ARG A 91 -9.80 -13.94 1.15
N ALA A 92 -10.21 -12.84 0.48
CA ALA A 92 -10.38 -12.82 -0.97
C ALA A 92 -9.05 -13.07 -1.71
N GLN A 93 -7.95 -12.44 -1.28
CA GLN A 93 -6.63 -12.73 -1.84
C GLN A 93 -6.26 -14.22 -1.72
N VAL A 94 -6.52 -14.84 -0.57
CA VAL A 94 -6.29 -16.29 -0.36
C VAL A 94 -7.16 -17.12 -1.30
N ALA A 95 -8.44 -16.77 -1.46
CA ALA A 95 -9.35 -17.44 -2.37
C ALA A 95 -8.89 -17.35 -3.84
N MET A 96 -8.38 -16.21 -4.27
CA MET A 96 -7.77 -16.06 -5.61
C MET A 96 -6.59 -17.02 -5.82
N TRP A 97 -5.72 -17.20 -4.82
CA TRP A 97 -4.61 -18.14 -4.87
C TRP A 97 -5.04 -19.60 -4.89
N ASP A 98 -6.17 -19.93 -4.27
CA ASP A 98 -6.79 -21.25 -4.31
C ASP A 98 -7.65 -21.47 -5.56
N LYS A 99 -7.86 -20.43 -6.38
CA LYS A 99 -8.79 -20.41 -7.51
C LYS A 99 -10.25 -20.64 -7.09
N ASP A 100 -10.57 -20.33 -5.86
CA ASP A 100 -11.94 -20.29 -5.33
C ASP A 100 -12.54 -18.90 -5.62
N TYR A 101 -12.88 -18.71 -6.90
CA TYR A 101 -13.34 -17.42 -7.38
C TYR A 101 -14.69 -17.00 -6.80
N ASP A 102 -15.57 -17.95 -6.49
CA ASP A 102 -16.84 -17.68 -5.83
C ASP A 102 -16.60 -17.08 -4.44
N LYS A 103 -15.69 -17.66 -3.66
CA LYS A 103 -15.35 -17.12 -2.34
C LYS A 103 -14.64 -15.76 -2.43
N ALA A 104 -13.79 -15.56 -3.44
CA ALA A 104 -13.15 -14.26 -3.66
C ALA A 104 -14.18 -13.17 -3.97
N ILE A 105 -15.17 -13.46 -4.80
CA ILE A 105 -16.28 -12.56 -5.14
C ILE A 105 -17.10 -12.23 -3.91
N GLU A 106 -17.56 -13.25 -3.17
CA GLU A 106 -18.34 -13.08 -1.92
C GLU A 106 -17.65 -12.11 -0.96
N GLU A 107 -16.37 -12.33 -0.68
CA GLU A 107 -15.63 -11.50 0.27
C GLU A 107 -15.43 -10.04 -0.22
N CYS A 108 -15.27 -9.85 -1.53
CA CYS A 108 -15.17 -8.52 -2.11
C CYS A 108 -16.51 -7.80 -2.10
N GLU A 109 -17.58 -8.45 -2.54
CA GLU A 109 -18.93 -7.86 -2.61
C GLU A 109 -19.44 -7.48 -1.22
N ASP A 110 -19.22 -8.30 -0.21
CA ASP A 110 -19.56 -7.98 1.17
C ASP A 110 -18.89 -6.67 1.65
N ILE A 111 -17.65 -6.38 1.22
CA ILE A 111 -16.97 -5.13 1.55
C ILE A 111 -17.68 -3.94 0.88
N PHE A 112 -18.14 -4.12 -0.37
CA PHE A 112 -18.84 -3.05 -1.11
C PHE A 112 -20.24 -2.81 -0.53
N GLU A 113 -20.98 -3.86 -0.20
CA GLU A 113 -22.33 -3.80 0.32
C GLU A 113 -22.41 -3.17 1.71
N ASP A 114 -21.40 -3.40 2.57
CA ASP A 114 -21.36 -2.78 3.91
C ASP A 114 -21.25 -1.26 3.84
N GLY A 115 -20.53 -0.71 2.85
CA GLY A 115 -20.47 0.72 2.59
C GLY A 115 -19.65 1.54 3.58
N THR A 116 -18.94 0.92 4.53
CA THR A 116 -18.04 1.63 5.46
C THR A 116 -16.89 2.31 4.73
N TYR A 117 -16.42 1.69 3.66
CA TYR A 117 -15.36 2.21 2.78
C TYR A 117 -15.94 2.59 1.42
N SER A 118 -15.39 3.60 0.80
CA SER A 118 -15.80 4.04 -0.54
C SER A 118 -14.63 4.59 -1.32
N MET A 119 -14.76 4.59 -2.66
CA MET A 119 -13.71 5.15 -3.52
C MET A 119 -13.60 6.66 -3.35
N GLU A 120 -12.38 7.21 -3.41
CA GLU A 120 -12.18 8.66 -3.56
C GLU A 120 -12.55 9.09 -4.98
N ASP A 121 -13.01 10.33 -5.12
CA ASP A 121 -13.43 10.86 -6.42
C ASP A 121 -12.26 10.96 -7.41
N LYS A 122 -11.05 11.19 -6.88
CA LYS A 122 -9.81 11.23 -7.68
C LYS A 122 -8.77 10.31 -7.10
N THR A 123 -8.03 9.63 -7.95
CA THR A 123 -6.96 8.72 -7.51
C THR A 123 -5.90 9.44 -6.67
N GLY A 124 -5.60 10.70 -6.98
CA GLY A 124 -4.61 11.50 -6.24
C GLY A 124 -5.00 11.79 -4.80
N ASP A 125 -6.30 11.87 -4.49
CA ASP A 125 -6.80 12.24 -3.15
C ASP A 125 -6.46 11.16 -2.11
N VAL A 126 -6.37 9.90 -2.52
CA VAL A 126 -5.93 8.79 -1.65
C VAL A 126 -4.55 9.04 -1.06
N PHE A 127 -3.68 9.72 -1.83
CA PHE A 127 -2.27 9.93 -1.48
C PHE A 127 -1.96 11.37 -1.06
N ASN A 128 -2.97 12.17 -0.75
CA ASN A 128 -2.82 13.55 -0.32
C ASN A 128 -3.00 13.67 1.20
N GLY A 129 -2.01 14.19 1.89
CA GLY A 129 -2.06 14.40 3.33
C GLY A 129 -0.92 13.72 4.11
N PRO A 130 -0.77 14.08 5.40
CA PRO A 130 0.29 13.56 6.28
C PRO A 130 0.02 12.12 6.72
N ASP A 131 -1.23 11.74 6.81
CA ASP A 131 -1.71 10.40 7.12
C ASP A 131 -2.64 9.90 6.00
N PHE A 132 -2.77 8.59 5.89
CA PHE A 132 -3.63 7.97 4.88
C PHE A 132 -5.02 7.63 5.46
N ARG A 133 -5.73 8.64 6.00
CA ARG A 133 -7.10 8.48 6.50
C ARG A 133 -8.16 8.65 5.42
N SER A 134 -7.84 8.24 4.20
CA SER A 134 -8.79 8.21 3.10
C SER A 134 -9.88 7.16 3.36
N LYS A 135 -11.10 7.48 2.94
CA LYS A 135 -12.25 6.53 2.96
C LYS A 135 -12.02 5.27 2.12
N GLU A 136 -10.98 5.24 1.29
CA GLU A 136 -10.60 4.12 0.43
C GLU A 136 -9.58 3.19 1.11
N VAL A 137 -8.89 3.63 2.17
CA VAL A 137 -7.83 2.84 2.81
C VAL A 137 -8.42 1.84 3.79
N LEU A 138 -8.26 0.55 3.49
CA LEU A 138 -8.70 -0.56 4.35
C LEU A 138 -7.72 -0.76 5.51
N TRP A 139 -6.42 -0.61 5.26
CA TRP A 139 -5.39 -0.73 6.27
C TRP A 139 -4.08 -0.06 5.86
N ALA A 140 -3.44 0.58 6.84
CA ALA A 140 -2.12 1.17 6.70
C ALA A 140 -1.24 0.86 7.93
N TYR A 141 0.06 0.68 7.71
CA TYR A 141 1.04 0.72 8.80
C TYR A 141 1.18 2.17 9.25
N GLN A 142 0.96 2.41 10.54
CA GLN A 142 1.06 3.73 11.12
C GLN A 142 2.46 4.03 11.63
N PHE A 143 2.92 5.22 11.35
CA PHE A 143 4.17 5.77 11.84
C PHE A 143 3.93 7.10 12.55
N SER A 144 4.78 7.43 13.50
CA SER A 144 4.74 8.71 14.23
C SER A 144 6.13 9.13 14.62
N THR A 145 6.36 10.44 14.65
CA THR A 145 7.59 11.02 15.20
C THR A 145 7.69 10.90 16.72
N ASN A 146 6.60 10.49 17.39
CA ASN A 146 6.57 10.25 18.83
C ASN A 146 7.28 8.95 19.21
N LEU A 147 7.72 8.87 20.47
CA LEU A 147 8.53 7.74 21.00
C LEU A 147 7.89 6.37 20.80
N GLY A 148 6.58 6.23 20.89
CA GLY A 148 5.85 4.99 20.72
C GLY A 148 5.58 4.60 19.26
N GLY A 149 5.74 5.53 18.31
CA GLY A 149 5.40 5.35 16.89
C GLY A 149 6.58 5.10 15.97
N GLY A 150 7.73 4.68 16.52
CA GLY A 150 8.96 4.46 15.76
C GLY A 150 9.84 5.70 15.62
N GLY A 151 9.50 6.82 16.29
CA GLY A 151 10.10 8.13 16.08
C GLY A 151 11.14 8.60 17.09
N SER A 152 11.56 7.81 18.05
CA SER A 152 12.44 8.33 19.09
C SER A 152 13.89 8.47 18.64
N GLY A 153 14.27 9.67 18.28
CA GLY A 153 15.66 10.14 18.34
C GLY A 153 16.73 9.42 17.56
N THR A 154 16.41 8.30 16.90
CA THR A 154 17.31 7.63 15.97
C THR A 154 16.78 7.73 14.54
N PRO A 155 17.62 8.06 13.55
CA PRO A 155 17.23 8.14 12.14
C PRO A 155 16.67 6.84 11.55
N LEU A 156 16.65 5.75 12.33
CA LEU A 156 16.33 4.41 11.87
C LEU A 156 14.89 3.96 12.17
N MET A 157 14.10 4.75 12.90
CA MET A 157 12.79 4.33 13.40
C MET A 157 11.61 4.61 12.46
N GLY A 158 11.77 5.49 11.49
CA GLY A 158 10.82 5.66 10.38
C GLY A 158 11.09 4.65 9.26
N HIS A 159 10.33 4.75 8.17
CA HIS A 159 10.54 3.93 6.99
C HIS A 159 11.25 4.71 5.87
N ARG A 160 11.69 3.99 4.82
CA ARG A 160 12.44 4.57 3.70
C ARG A 160 11.68 4.56 2.37
N ALA A 161 10.40 4.19 2.34
CA ALA A 161 9.63 4.10 1.10
C ALA A 161 9.61 5.43 0.34
N ALA A 162 9.36 6.55 1.04
CA ALA A 162 9.39 7.88 0.45
C ALA A 162 10.78 8.18 -0.16
N ILE A 163 11.83 7.95 0.59
CA ILE A 163 13.20 8.31 0.23
C ILE A 163 13.71 7.49 -0.97
N ILE A 164 13.35 6.21 -1.04
CA ILE A 164 13.72 5.32 -2.14
C ILE A 164 13.05 5.74 -3.45
N THR A 165 11.81 6.25 -3.38
CA THR A 165 11.02 6.66 -4.55
C THR A 165 11.18 8.14 -4.92
N THR A 166 11.63 8.98 -3.99
CA THR A 166 11.95 10.40 -4.26
C THR A 166 13.26 10.49 -5.04
N THR A 167 13.27 11.29 -6.10
CA THR A 167 14.50 11.51 -6.89
C THR A 167 15.58 12.15 -6.02
N ARG A 168 16.82 11.94 -6.40
CA ARG A 168 17.99 12.56 -5.73
C ARG A 168 18.22 14.01 -6.22
N TYR A 169 17.15 14.79 -6.39
CA TYR A 169 17.17 16.14 -6.95
C TYR A 169 18.14 17.07 -6.21
N GLN A 170 18.25 16.94 -4.89
CA GLN A 170 19.13 17.73 -4.03
C GLN A 170 20.64 17.59 -4.36
N SER A 171 21.02 16.60 -5.16
CA SER A 171 22.39 16.40 -5.62
C SER A 171 22.72 17.11 -6.94
N ASN A 172 21.73 17.83 -7.51
CA ASN A 172 22.00 18.68 -8.67
C ASN A 172 22.58 20.02 -8.21
N ALA A 173 23.41 20.62 -9.05
CA ALA A 173 23.81 22.00 -8.83
C ALA A 173 22.58 22.92 -8.77
N ASP A 174 22.65 23.95 -7.95
CA ASP A 174 21.55 24.90 -7.75
C ASP A 174 20.28 24.30 -7.11
N CYS A 175 20.40 23.12 -6.45
CA CYS A 175 19.33 22.46 -5.70
C CYS A 175 19.75 22.21 -4.25
N THR A 176 18.76 22.20 -3.36
CA THR A 176 18.94 21.91 -1.93
C THR A 176 17.77 21.09 -1.41
N PHE A 177 17.88 20.58 -0.17
CA PHE A 177 16.79 19.85 0.49
C PHE A 177 15.56 20.73 0.67
N GLU A 178 14.40 20.21 0.31
CA GLU A 178 13.15 20.95 0.43
C GLU A 178 11.97 19.97 0.62
N ALA A 179 11.16 20.17 1.66
CA ALA A 179 10.05 19.30 1.98
C ALA A 179 9.03 19.21 0.84
N LYS A 180 8.70 20.34 0.17
CA LYS A 180 7.76 20.36 -0.96
C LYS A 180 8.20 19.52 -2.17
N ASN A 181 9.48 19.14 -2.23
CA ASN A 181 10.05 18.23 -3.22
C ASN A 181 10.24 16.80 -2.68
N GLY A 182 9.66 16.49 -1.49
CA GLY A 182 9.75 15.20 -0.82
C GLY A 182 10.97 15.02 0.08
N GLY A 183 11.70 16.10 0.37
CA GLY A 183 12.86 16.07 1.24
C GLY A 183 14.04 15.31 0.66
N TYR A 184 14.66 14.44 1.46
CA TYR A 184 15.80 13.64 1.05
C TYR A 184 15.41 12.54 0.06
N GLY A 185 16.04 12.49 -1.10
CA GLY A 185 15.79 11.46 -2.12
C GLY A 185 17.02 10.60 -2.42
N TRP A 186 16.80 9.31 -2.63
CA TRP A 186 17.79 8.36 -3.13
C TRP A 186 17.60 8.00 -4.60
N GLY A 187 16.37 8.14 -5.14
CA GLY A 187 16.07 7.85 -6.55
C GLY A 187 16.35 6.40 -6.96
N ARG A 188 16.11 5.44 -6.09
CA ARG A 188 16.42 4.01 -6.36
C ARG A 188 15.30 3.29 -7.09
N VAL A 189 14.07 3.75 -6.95
CA VAL A 189 12.89 3.20 -7.61
C VAL A 189 12.17 4.33 -8.34
N TYR A 190 12.04 4.22 -9.64
CA TYR A 190 11.41 5.21 -10.48
C TYR A 190 10.68 4.56 -11.66
N PRO A 191 9.62 5.21 -12.18
CA PRO A 191 8.86 4.73 -13.32
C PRO A 191 9.71 4.77 -14.59
N ASN A 192 9.58 3.76 -15.44
CA ASN A 192 10.19 3.73 -16.75
C ASN A 192 9.28 4.36 -17.81
N THR A 193 9.82 4.54 -19.01
CA THR A 193 9.09 5.14 -20.14
C THR A 193 7.92 4.26 -20.62
N TYR A 194 8.04 2.94 -20.46
CA TYR A 194 6.96 2.00 -20.79
C TYR A 194 5.72 2.24 -19.91
N LEU A 195 5.89 2.42 -18.60
CA LEU A 195 4.75 2.74 -17.73
C LEU A 195 4.00 3.98 -18.23
N PHE A 196 4.74 5.05 -18.59
CA PHE A 196 4.11 6.28 -19.08
C PHE A 196 3.46 6.14 -20.46
N SER A 197 3.90 5.20 -21.30
CA SER A 197 3.24 4.92 -22.57
C SER A 197 1.90 4.19 -22.44
N LEU A 198 1.61 3.62 -21.26
CA LEU A 198 0.34 2.94 -20.99
C LEU A 198 -0.79 3.91 -20.62
N TYR A 199 -0.45 5.16 -20.25
CA TYR A 199 -1.46 6.16 -19.91
C TYR A 199 -1.90 6.96 -21.14
N ASP A 200 -3.19 7.21 -21.28
CA ASP A 200 -3.65 8.36 -22.06
C ASP A 200 -3.32 9.62 -21.24
N GLN A 201 -2.20 10.26 -21.60
CA GLN A 201 -1.68 11.41 -20.85
C GLN A 201 -2.60 12.63 -20.87
N ALA A 202 -3.56 12.68 -21.79
CA ALA A 202 -4.55 13.76 -21.85
C ALA A 202 -5.72 13.52 -20.90
N LYS A 203 -6.18 12.26 -20.79
CA LYS A 203 -7.39 11.88 -20.05
C LYS A 203 -7.05 11.31 -18.67
N ASP A 204 -6.12 10.34 -18.58
CA ASP A 204 -5.84 9.59 -17.36
C ASP A 204 -5.23 10.49 -16.28
N ASN A 205 -6.02 10.79 -15.25
CA ASN A 205 -5.59 11.65 -14.15
C ASN A 205 -4.44 11.05 -13.34
N ARG A 206 -4.24 9.72 -13.35
CA ARG A 206 -3.13 9.06 -12.66
C ARG A 206 -1.77 9.54 -13.17
N TYR A 207 -1.70 9.87 -14.47
CA TYR A 207 -0.46 10.41 -15.05
C TYR A 207 -0.06 11.76 -14.43
N LYS A 208 -1.03 12.64 -14.19
CA LYS A 208 -0.82 13.98 -13.61
C LYS A 208 -0.76 13.95 -12.09
N ASP A 209 -1.68 13.22 -11.46
CA ASP A 209 -1.92 13.29 -10.02
C ASP A 209 -0.93 12.42 -9.23
N LEU A 210 -0.48 11.29 -9.79
CA LEU A 210 0.39 10.35 -9.10
C LEU A 210 1.88 10.53 -9.38
N PHE A 211 2.25 11.47 -10.25
CA PHE A 211 3.67 11.69 -10.57
C PHE A 211 4.04 13.18 -10.53
N ILE A 212 5.28 13.45 -10.19
CA ILE A 212 5.94 14.74 -10.36
C ILE A 212 6.83 14.63 -11.60
N HIS A 213 6.51 15.40 -12.63
CA HIS A 213 7.18 15.35 -13.93
C HIS A 213 8.17 16.51 -14.13
N THR A 214 8.11 17.56 -13.30
CA THR A 214 8.86 18.79 -13.49
C THR A 214 9.55 19.19 -12.21
N PHE A 215 10.82 19.52 -12.31
CA PHE A 215 11.63 20.00 -11.19
C PHE A 215 12.12 21.41 -11.46
N TYR A 216 12.41 22.13 -10.40
CA TYR A 216 12.86 23.51 -10.42
C TYR A 216 14.14 23.66 -9.59
N TYR A 217 15.03 24.56 -10.01
CA TYR A 217 16.15 24.96 -9.18
C TYR A 217 15.63 25.63 -7.92
N ASN A 218 16.02 25.14 -6.76
CA ASN A 218 15.43 25.54 -5.49
C ASN A 218 16.44 26.03 -4.45
N ASP A 219 17.72 26.24 -4.83
CA ASP A 219 18.65 26.94 -3.95
C ASP A 219 18.40 28.45 -4.05
N PRO A 220 17.98 29.12 -2.93
CA PRO A 220 17.73 30.56 -2.95
C PRO A 220 18.96 31.41 -3.28
N LYS A 221 20.16 30.84 -3.17
CA LYS A 221 21.43 31.53 -3.50
C LYS A 221 21.78 31.43 -4.98
N SER A 222 21.09 30.60 -5.75
CA SER A 222 21.36 30.42 -7.18
C SER A 222 20.69 31.51 -8.01
N ALA A 223 21.39 31.97 -9.04
CA ALA A 223 20.81 32.84 -10.06
C ALA A 223 19.71 32.16 -10.89
N LYS A 224 19.58 30.85 -10.80
CA LYS A 224 18.53 30.06 -11.47
C LYS A 224 17.34 29.75 -10.57
N PHE A 225 17.32 30.25 -9.33
CA PHE A 225 16.25 29.99 -8.39
C PHE A 225 14.86 30.16 -9.02
N GLY A 226 13.99 29.14 -8.88
CA GLY A 226 12.64 29.14 -9.42
C GLY A 226 12.51 28.84 -10.92
N GLN A 227 13.61 28.71 -11.66
CA GLN A 227 13.56 28.29 -13.08
C GLN A 227 13.38 26.79 -13.21
N GLU A 228 12.66 26.34 -14.25
CA GLU A 228 12.51 24.93 -14.54
C GLU A 228 13.87 24.30 -14.92
N ILE A 229 14.16 23.13 -14.38
CA ILE A 229 15.32 22.33 -14.77
C ILE A 229 15.03 21.73 -16.15
N PRO A 230 15.89 21.99 -17.17
CA PRO A 230 15.65 21.52 -18.53
C PRO A 230 15.48 20.00 -18.63
N LYS A 231 14.46 19.55 -19.35
CA LYS A 231 14.13 18.12 -19.52
C LYS A 231 15.27 17.29 -20.14
N ASN A 232 16.12 17.89 -20.95
CA ASN A 232 17.28 17.22 -21.53
C ASN A 232 18.37 16.85 -20.52
N LEU A 233 18.26 17.35 -19.27
CA LEU A 233 19.14 16.95 -18.17
C LEU A 233 18.62 15.73 -17.41
N TYR A 234 17.36 15.32 -17.65
CA TYR A 234 16.75 14.19 -16.97
C TYR A 234 17.33 12.88 -17.50
N GLY A 235 17.73 11.99 -16.58
CA GLY A 235 18.26 10.68 -16.93
C GLY A 235 19.57 10.67 -17.70
N THR A 236 20.28 11.83 -17.79
CA THR A 236 21.57 11.91 -18.46
C THR A 236 22.73 11.50 -17.54
N SER A 237 23.90 11.18 -18.13
CA SER A 237 25.10 10.86 -17.36
C SER A 237 25.58 12.01 -16.46
N ALA A 238 25.34 13.26 -16.85
CA ALA A 238 25.65 14.44 -16.04
C ALA A 238 24.72 14.55 -14.82
N GLY A 239 23.50 14.02 -14.93
CA GLY A 239 22.50 14.04 -13.86
C GLY A 239 22.34 12.72 -13.13
N TYR A 240 22.87 11.61 -13.59
CA TYR A 240 22.52 10.25 -13.23
C TYR A 240 20.99 10.03 -13.19
N MET A 241 20.50 8.89 -13.62
CA MET A 241 19.05 8.60 -13.65
C MET A 241 18.38 8.83 -12.28
N GLU A 242 19.09 8.55 -11.20
CA GLU A 242 18.62 8.75 -9.83
C GLU A 242 18.39 10.21 -9.43
N LYS A 243 19.01 11.19 -10.10
CA LYS A 243 18.93 12.60 -9.71
C LYS A 243 17.70 13.32 -10.26
N LEU A 244 17.35 13.04 -11.50
CA LEU A 244 16.23 13.70 -12.18
C LEU A 244 15.50 12.68 -13.07
N HIS A 245 14.33 12.26 -12.62
CA HIS A 245 13.37 11.46 -13.35
C HIS A 245 11.97 11.76 -12.79
N PRO A 246 10.88 11.51 -13.53
CA PRO A 246 9.54 11.58 -12.95
C PRO A 246 9.46 10.69 -11.71
N MET A 247 8.88 11.17 -10.62
CA MET A 247 8.80 10.42 -9.37
C MET A 247 7.37 10.22 -8.91
N SER A 248 7.10 9.06 -8.28
CA SER A 248 5.78 8.73 -7.77
C SER A 248 5.45 9.52 -6.50
N LYS A 249 4.22 10.06 -6.45
CA LYS A 249 3.67 10.71 -5.25
C LYS A 249 3.07 9.71 -4.24
N LYS A 250 2.95 8.45 -4.56
CA LYS A 250 2.29 7.46 -3.66
C LYS A 250 2.96 7.34 -2.29
N HIS A 251 4.27 7.49 -2.24
CA HIS A 251 5.05 7.49 -0.99
C HIS A 251 5.67 8.85 -0.68
N PHE A 252 5.31 9.87 -1.43
CA PHE A 252 5.83 11.22 -1.29
C PHE A 252 5.50 11.81 0.08
N ASP A 253 6.49 12.38 0.74
CA ASP A 253 6.34 12.94 2.08
C ASP A 253 6.86 14.37 2.16
N GLN A 254 5.97 15.32 2.08
CA GLN A 254 6.25 16.73 2.29
C GLN A 254 5.81 17.22 3.68
N TRP A 255 5.19 16.36 4.48
CA TRP A 255 4.53 16.75 5.73
C TRP A 255 5.30 16.36 6.97
N THR A 256 5.70 15.09 7.09
CA THR A 256 6.32 14.58 8.34
C THR A 256 7.77 15.01 8.49
N ASN A 257 8.41 15.46 7.42
CA ASN A 257 9.77 15.99 7.38
C ASN A 257 9.82 17.48 7.04
N ALA A 258 8.72 18.21 7.22
CA ALA A 258 8.64 19.63 6.84
C ALA A 258 9.64 20.51 7.60
N ASP A 259 9.90 20.21 8.86
CA ASP A 259 10.85 20.89 9.75
C ASP A 259 12.31 20.39 9.58
N GLN A 260 12.49 19.20 8.96
CA GLN A 260 13.81 18.59 8.75
C GLN A 260 13.86 17.87 7.39
N PRO A 261 13.94 18.62 6.28
CA PRO A 261 13.84 18.04 4.93
C PRO A 261 15.05 17.18 4.52
N ASP A 262 16.15 17.20 5.26
CA ASP A 262 17.33 16.35 5.06
C ASP A 262 17.24 15.01 5.83
N ARG A 263 16.15 14.76 6.56
CA ARG A 263 15.94 13.51 7.29
C ARG A 263 15.90 12.32 6.31
N THR A 264 16.61 11.23 6.67
CA THR A 264 16.74 10.01 5.84
C THR A 264 15.67 8.96 6.10
N THR A 265 14.56 9.33 6.74
CA THR A 265 13.40 8.48 7.03
C THR A 265 12.12 9.29 6.91
N SER A 266 11.02 8.63 6.63
CA SER A 266 9.68 9.19 6.61
C SER A 266 8.85 8.58 7.73
N PHE A 267 7.95 9.37 8.30
CA PHE A 267 6.97 8.94 9.29
C PHE A 267 5.54 9.00 8.76
N ARG A 268 5.39 9.18 7.45
CA ARG A 268 4.10 9.06 6.79
C ARG A 268 3.64 7.61 6.82
N ASP A 269 2.36 7.36 7.03
CA ASP A 269 1.80 6.01 7.03
C ASP A 269 2.08 5.30 5.69
N LEU A 270 2.06 3.97 5.71
CA LEU A 270 2.19 3.13 4.52
C LEU A 270 0.88 2.36 4.28
N ILE A 271 0.19 2.67 3.20
CA ILE A 271 -0.99 1.92 2.77
C ILE A 271 -0.59 0.48 2.46
N VAL A 272 -1.29 -0.46 3.09
CA VAL A 272 -1.13 -1.90 2.84
C VAL A 272 -2.23 -2.40 1.91
N TYR A 273 -3.49 -2.08 2.22
CA TYR A 273 -4.66 -2.47 1.42
C TYR A 273 -5.60 -1.30 1.22
N ARG A 274 -6.19 -1.22 0.05
CA ARG A 274 -7.19 -0.21 -0.29
C ARG A 274 -8.27 -0.77 -1.21
N LEU A 275 -9.43 -0.14 -1.18
CA LEU A 275 -10.64 -0.59 -1.85
C LEU A 275 -10.48 -0.75 -3.37
N ALA A 276 -9.68 0.09 -4.03
CA ALA A 276 -9.42 -0.05 -5.48
C ALA A 276 -8.77 -1.41 -5.83
N GLU A 277 -7.93 -1.99 -4.95
CA GLU A 277 -7.41 -3.34 -5.13
C GLU A 277 -8.53 -4.38 -4.99
N THR A 278 -9.46 -4.17 -4.05
CA THR A 278 -10.63 -5.05 -3.87
C THR A 278 -11.50 -5.07 -5.14
N TYR A 279 -11.77 -3.92 -5.74
CA TYR A 279 -12.51 -3.82 -7.00
C TYR A 279 -11.81 -4.58 -8.15
N LEU A 280 -10.52 -4.37 -8.33
CA LEU A 280 -9.74 -5.07 -9.36
C LEU A 280 -9.67 -6.58 -9.11
N MET A 281 -9.55 -7.00 -7.86
CA MET A 281 -9.55 -8.42 -7.48
C MET A 281 -10.91 -9.07 -7.74
N CYS A 282 -12.01 -8.37 -7.44
CA CYS A 282 -13.37 -8.82 -7.75
C CYS A 282 -13.57 -8.97 -9.26
N ALA A 283 -13.12 -7.97 -10.04
CA ALA A 283 -13.17 -8.02 -11.50
C ALA A 283 -12.40 -9.23 -12.06
N GLU A 284 -11.20 -9.48 -11.54
CA GLU A 284 -10.36 -10.61 -11.93
C GLU A 284 -11.03 -11.95 -11.55
N ALA A 285 -11.64 -12.05 -10.38
CA ALA A 285 -12.36 -13.24 -9.94
C ALA A 285 -13.55 -13.56 -10.87
N TYR A 286 -14.36 -12.56 -11.21
CA TYR A 286 -15.44 -12.71 -12.19
C TYR A 286 -14.93 -13.09 -13.58
N PHE A 287 -13.83 -12.49 -14.03
CA PHE A 287 -13.21 -12.82 -15.30
C PHE A 287 -12.80 -14.29 -15.37
N HIS A 288 -12.21 -14.81 -14.32
CA HIS A 288 -11.79 -16.22 -14.28
C HIS A 288 -12.94 -17.19 -14.08
N ARG A 289 -13.97 -16.82 -13.32
CA ARG A 289 -15.13 -17.69 -13.08
C ARG A 289 -16.04 -17.81 -14.29
N ASP A 290 -16.38 -16.68 -14.92
CA ASP A 290 -17.43 -16.58 -15.94
C ASP A 290 -16.87 -16.50 -17.36
N GLY A 291 -15.54 -16.41 -17.51
CA GLY A 291 -14.89 -16.16 -18.80
C GLY A 291 -14.72 -14.67 -19.12
N GLY A 292 -13.89 -14.38 -20.12
CA GLY A 292 -13.34 -13.06 -20.42
C GLY A 292 -14.30 -11.94 -20.82
N SER A 293 -15.61 -12.18 -20.88
CA SER A 293 -16.63 -11.18 -21.24
C SER A 293 -17.71 -11.05 -20.16
N SER A 294 -17.38 -11.34 -18.91
CA SER A 294 -18.32 -11.17 -17.80
C SER A 294 -18.71 -9.71 -17.62
N PRO A 295 -20.01 -9.34 -17.70
CA PRO A 295 -20.46 -7.96 -17.44
C PRO A 295 -20.06 -7.46 -16.04
N LYS A 296 -20.06 -8.33 -15.05
CA LYS A 296 -19.64 -7.99 -13.68
C LYS A 296 -18.14 -7.72 -13.59
N ALA A 297 -17.31 -8.45 -14.32
CA ALA A 297 -15.88 -8.15 -14.39
C ALA A 297 -15.62 -6.76 -14.95
N ILE A 298 -16.34 -6.39 -16.03
CA ILE A 298 -16.25 -5.06 -16.65
C ILE A 298 -16.75 -3.99 -15.68
N GLU A 299 -17.91 -4.20 -15.03
CA GLU A 299 -18.48 -3.27 -14.05
C GLU A 299 -17.46 -2.92 -12.96
N TYR A 300 -16.90 -3.92 -12.27
CA TYR A 300 -15.93 -3.69 -11.18
C TYR A 300 -14.59 -3.14 -11.65
N TYR A 301 -14.15 -3.50 -12.84
CA TYR A 301 -12.95 -2.90 -13.45
C TYR A 301 -13.16 -1.39 -13.70
N ASN A 302 -14.31 -1.02 -14.23
CA ASN A 302 -14.64 0.36 -14.57
C ASN A 302 -14.70 1.29 -13.34
N GLU A 303 -15.02 0.79 -12.14
CA GLU A 303 -14.96 1.60 -10.92
C GLU A 303 -13.59 2.28 -10.72
N THR A 304 -12.51 1.62 -11.11
CA THR A 304 -11.16 2.19 -11.02
C THR A 304 -10.74 2.91 -12.30
N TRP A 305 -11.23 2.46 -13.45
CA TRP A 305 -10.84 2.95 -14.76
C TRP A 305 -11.48 4.30 -15.09
N GLU A 306 -12.79 4.43 -14.89
CA GLU A 306 -13.53 5.68 -15.08
C GLU A 306 -13.15 6.75 -14.08
N ARG A 307 -12.93 6.37 -12.80
CA ARG A 307 -12.40 7.29 -11.81
C ARG A 307 -11.06 7.90 -12.23
N ALA A 308 -10.23 7.16 -12.95
CA ALA A 308 -8.99 7.66 -13.52
C ALA A 308 -9.20 8.63 -14.71
N GLY A 309 -10.44 8.86 -15.14
CA GLY A 309 -10.79 9.76 -16.25
C GLY A 309 -10.77 9.09 -17.61
N ASN A 310 -10.74 7.76 -17.67
CA ASN A 310 -10.79 7.00 -18.91
C ASN A 310 -12.24 6.73 -19.32
N ASP A 311 -12.45 6.41 -20.60
CA ASP A 311 -13.77 6.05 -21.10
C ASP A 311 -14.18 4.67 -20.59
N HIS A 312 -15.48 4.42 -20.50
CA HIS A 312 -16.05 3.12 -20.13
C HIS A 312 -15.61 2.01 -21.10
N GLU A 313 -15.19 0.85 -20.58
CA GLU A 313 -14.79 -0.32 -21.35
C GLU A 313 -15.99 -1.24 -21.68
#